data_9e1c2e0265d9d9f9e6894ddc687c6de3
#
_entry.id   9e1c2e0265d9d9f9e6894ddc687c6de3
#
_cell.length_a   1.000
_cell.length_b   1.000
_cell.length_c   1.000
_cell.angle_alpha   90.00
_cell.angle_beta   90.00
_cell.angle_gamma   90.00
#
_symmetry.space_group_name_H-M   'P 1'
#
loop_
_entity.id
_entity.type
_entity.pdbx_description
1 polymer ?
#
loop_
_entity_poly.entity_id
_entity_poly.type
_entity_poly.pdbx_seq_one_letter_code
_entity_poly.pdbx_strand_id
1 'polypeptide(L)'
;PFEKIGRYYYDDPATRTNGEFDIVTEDPLGYVFYEAKFRNTPITDAMIAEEIAQVERTGLACYRYGFIARSGFAATPTEQVELIDLNQLYK
;
A
#
# COMPACT_ATOMS: atom_id res chain seq x y z
N PRO A 1 -6.26 -18.78 0.01
CA PRO A 1 -5.18 -18.85 -0.97
C PRO A 1 -5.61 -18.23 -2.28
N PHE A 2 -4.65 -17.65 -2.98
CA PHE A 2 -4.89 -17.01 -4.25
C PHE A 2 -4.83 -18.06 -5.35
N GLU A 3 -5.89 -18.15 -6.15
CA GLU A 3 -5.90 -19.05 -7.31
C GLU A 3 -5.07 -18.49 -8.46
N LYS A 4 -4.93 -17.17 -8.49
CA LYS A 4 -4.17 -16.48 -9.52
C LYS A 4 -3.60 -15.20 -8.93
N ILE A 5 -2.29 -15.07 -8.98
CA ILE A 5 -1.60 -13.87 -8.54
C ILE A 5 -1.04 -13.18 -9.76
N GLY A 6 -1.64 -12.03 -10.13
CA GLY A 6 -1.06 -11.13 -11.10
C GLY A 6 -0.32 -10.05 -10.33
N ARG A 7 0.93 -9.82 -10.68
CA ARG A 7 1.72 -8.76 -10.04
C ARG A 7 1.92 -7.63 -11.02
N TYR A 8 1.52 -6.44 -10.61
CA TYR A 8 1.84 -5.22 -11.30
C TYR A 8 2.83 -4.45 -10.46
N TYR A 9 4.01 -4.23 -10.99
CA TYR A 9 4.98 -3.35 -10.37
C TYR A 9 4.80 -1.97 -10.97
N TYR A 10 4.29 -1.04 -10.16
CA TYR A 10 4.33 0.36 -10.49
C TYR A 10 5.66 0.88 -9.99
N ASP A 11 6.60 1.00 -10.88
CA ASP A 11 7.94 1.40 -10.54
C ASP A 11 8.21 2.78 -11.12
N ASP A 12 7.69 3.79 -10.44
CA ASP A 12 8.02 5.18 -10.75
C ASP A 12 9.44 5.43 -10.22
N PRO A 13 10.41 5.78 -11.10
CA PRO A 13 11.77 6.06 -10.63
C PRO A 13 11.84 7.12 -9.53
N ALA A 14 10.94 8.10 -9.53
CA ALA A 14 10.90 9.13 -8.51
C ALA A 14 10.49 8.56 -7.15
N THR A 15 9.49 7.67 -7.09
CA THR A 15 9.06 7.06 -5.84
C THR A 15 10.10 6.09 -5.32
N ARG A 16 10.77 5.36 -6.22
CA ARG A 16 11.86 4.47 -5.85
C ARG A 16 13.02 5.20 -5.18
N THR A 17 13.36 6.37 -5.70
CA THR A 17 14.39 7.23 -5.12
C THR A 17 14.02 7.65 -3.70
N ASN A 18 12.73 7.78 -3.40
CA ASN A 18 12.23 8.13 -2.08
C ASN A 18 12.00 6.91 -1.17
N GLY A 19 12.38 5.71 -1.62
CA GLY A 19 12.17 4.49 -0.84
C GLY A 19 10.72 4.04 -0.82
N GLU A 20 10.03 4.19 -1.93
CA GLU A 20 8.62 3.78 -2.06
C GLU A 20 8.47 2.76 -3.18
N PHE A 21 7.58 1.80 -3.03
CA PHE A 21 7.17 0.93 -4.12
C PHE A 21 5.75 0.41 -3.91
N ASP A 22 5.11 0.07 -5.03
CA ASP A 22 3.73 -0.38 -5.04
C ASP A 22 3.65 -1.80 -5.59
N ILE A 23 2.78 -2.60 -5.00
CA ILE A 23 2.46 -3.94 -5.46
C ILE A 23 0.95 -4.07 -5.54
N VAL A 24 0.46 -4.65 -6.64
CA VAL A 24 -0.96 -4.96 -6.78
C VAL A 24 -1.09 -6.46 -6.95
N THR A 25 -1.97 -7.07 -6.17
CA THR A 25 -2.31 -8.48 -6.28
C THR A 25 -3.77 -8.63 -6.71
N GLU A 26 -4.03 -9.65 -7.53
CA GLU A 26 -5.37 -9.99 -7.97
C GLU A 26 -5.81 -11.30 -7.35
N ASP A 27 -7.04 -11.35 -6.86
CA ASP A 27 -7.68 -12.58 -6.40
C ASP A 27 -9.14 -12.61 -6.87
N PRO A 28 -9.94 -13.66 -6.55
CA PRO A 28 -11.31 -13.75 -7.03
C PRO A 28 -12.23 -12.60 -6.61
N LEU A 29 -11.88 -11.85 -5.56
CA LEU A 29 -12.67 -10.71 -5.09
C LEU A 29 -12.33 -9.40 -5.79
N GLY A 30 -11.18 -9.35 -6.47
CA GLY A 30 -10.70 -8.16 -7.14
C GLY A 30 -9.23 -7.91 -6.87
N TYR A 31 -8.86 -6.66 -6.65
CA TYR A 31 -7.48 -6.28 -6.46
C TYR A 31 -7.21 -5.80 -5.05
N VAL A 32 -6.01 -6.09 -4.57
CA VAL A 32 -5.47 -5.50 -3.33
C VAL A 32 -4.24 -4.69 -3.71
N PHE A 33 -4.23 -3.44 -3.28
CA PHE A 33 -3.10 -2.54 -3.50
C PHE A 33 -2.27 -2.45 -2.23
N TYR A 34 -0.95 -2.61 -2.39
CA TYR A 34 0.01 -2.42 -1.30
C TYR A 34 1.00 -1.35 -1.68
N GLU A 35 1.29 -0.47 -0.73
CA GLU A 35 2.35 0.51 -0.87
C GLU A 35 3.30 0.43 0.30
N ALA A 36 4.60 0.34 0.00
CA ALA A 36 5.65 0.37 1.01
C ALA A 36 6.33 1.74 0.99
N LYS A 37 6.46 2.37 2.15
CA LYS A 37 7.13 3.65 2.34
C LYS A 37 8.21 3.51 3.39
N PHE A 38 9.46 3.57 2.96
CA PHE A 38 10.62 3.43 3.84
C PHE A 38 11.25 4.79 4.16
N ARG A 39 10.39 5.75 4.49
CA ARG A 39 10.79 7.09 4.89
C ARG A 39 11.12 7.14 6.38
N ASN A 40 11.71 8.26 6.81
CA ASN A 40 12.00 8.52 8.22
C ASN A 40 10.81 9.16 8.96
N THR A 41 9.71 9.39 8.28
CA THR A 41 8.50 9.98 8.85
C THR A 41 7.35 8.99 8.80
N PRO A 42 6.41 9.05 9.77
CA PRO A 42 5.24 8.16 9.76
C PRO A 42 4.33 8.41 8.57
N ILE A 43 3.60 7.38 8.17
CA ILE A 43 2.54 7.49 7.16
C ILE A 43 1.29 8.07 7.85
N THR A 44 0.72 9.11 7.26
CA THR A 44 -0.45 9.82 7.80
C THR A 44 -1.73 9.42 7.09
N ASP A 45 -2.88 9.71 7.71
CA ASP A 45 -4.19 9.51 7.07
C ASP A 45 -4.30 10.27 5.75
N ALA A 46 -3.74 11.47 5.67
CA ALA A 46 -3.78 12.27 4.44
C ALA A 46 -3.02 11.59 3.31
N MET A 47 -1.86 11.00 3.61
CA MET A 47 -1.06 10.27 2.61
C MET A 47 -1.82 9.04 2.11
N ILE A 48 -2.47 8.32 3.02
CA ILE A 48 -3.27 7.15 2.67
C ILE A 48 -4.43 7.54 1.75
N ALA A 49 -5.16 8.59 2.12
CA ALA A 49 -6.30 9.06 1.32
C ALA A 49 -5.86 9.48 -0.08
N GLU A 50 -4.73 10.15 -0.20
CA GLU A 50 -4.19 10.57 -1.49
C GLU A 50 -3.83 9.37 -2.36
N GLU A 51 -3.17 8.36 -1.80
CA GLU A 51 -2.82 7.16 -2.55
C GLU A 51 -4.05 6.38 -3.01
N ILE A 52 -5.05 6.24 -2.14
CA ILE A 52 -6.29 5.57 -2.50
C ILE A 52 -6.96 6.33 -3.66
N ALA A 53 -6.99 7.65 -3.61
CA ALA A 53 -7.56 8.46 -4.69
C ALA A 53 -6.80 8.25 -6.00
N GLN A 54 -5.48 8.15 -5.96
CA GLN A 54 -4.68 7.87 -7.15
C GLN A 54 -5.00 6.50 -7.74
N VAL A 55 -5.10 5.47 -6.91
CA VAL A 55 -5.45 4.12 -7.34
C VAL A 55 -6.84 4.10 -7.97
N GLU A 56 -7.80 4.77 -7.34
CA GLU A 56 -9.16 4.86 -7.88
C GLU A 56 -9.20 5.52 -9.25
N ARG A 57 -8.34 6.51 -9.48
CA ARG A 57 -8.26 7.17 -10.79
C ARG A 57 -7.75 6.26 -11.90
N THR A 58 -7.04 5.19 -11.57
CA THR A 58 -6.59 4.21 -12.57
C THR A 58 -7.73 3.31 -13.05
N GLY A 59 -8.86 3.30 -12.38
CA GLY A 59 -9.98 2.42 -12.68
C GLY A 59 -9.81 1.01 -12.14
N LEU A 60 -8.74 0.73 -11.39
CA LEU A 60 -8.49 -0.57 -10.81
C LEU A 60 -9.49 -0.84 -9.67
N ALA A 61 -10.19 -1.97 -9.75
CA ALA A 61 -11.23 -2.31 -8.76
C ALA A 61 -10.60 -2.93 -7.50
N CYS A 62 -10.00 -2.10 -6.66
CA CYS A 62 -9.43 -2.53 -5.40
C CYS A 62 -10.49 -2.63 -4.32
N TYR A 63 -10.51 -3.74 -3.60
CA TYR A 63 -11.39 -3.90 -2.45
C TYR A 63 -10.65 -3.72 -1.12
N ARG A 64 -9.33 -3.65 -1.16
CA ARG A 64 -8.49 -3.51 0.03
C ARG A 64 -7.19 -2.81 -0.30
N TYR A 65 -6.66 -2.08 0.66
CA TYR A 65 -5.40 -1.35 0.57
C TYR A 65 -4.52 -1.71 1.76
N GLY A 66 -3.24 -1.97 1.53
CA GLY A 66 -2.28 -2.22 2.58
C GLY A 66 -1.12 -1.22 2.50
N PHE A 67 -0.70 -0.70 3.63
CA PHE A 67 0.43 0.22 3.70
C PHE A 67 1.48 -0.35 4.64
N ILE A 68 2.72 -0.37 4.18
CA ILE A 68 3.86 -0.93 4.91
C ILE A 68 4.81 0.22 5.22
N ALA A 69 5.11 0.43 6.48
CA ALA A 69 5.97 1.52 6.92
C ALA A 69 7.09 1.04 7.81
N ARG A 70 8.26 1.66 7.66
CA ARG A 70 9.39 1.46 8.57
C ARG A 70 9.32 2.39 9.77
N SER A 71 8.78 3.59 9.58
CA SER A 71 8.76 4.64 10.60
C SER A 71 7.39 4.80 11.28
N GLY A 72 6.53 3.78 11.16
CA GLY A 72 5.25 3.77 11.84
C GLY A 72 4.17 4.56 11.12
N PHE A 73 3.06 4.74 11.81
CA PHE A 73 1.86 5.36 11.26
C PHE A 73 1.33 6.42 12.22
N ALA A 74 0.94 7.57 11.65
CA ALA A 74 0.09 8.56 12.30
C ALA A 74 -1.30 8.48 11.63
N ALA A 75 -1.89 7.28 11.69
CA ALA A 75 -3.10 6.94 10.93
C ALA A 75 -3.86 5.85 11.67
N THR A 76 -5.14 5.70 11.32
CA THR A 76 -6.03 4.70 11.92
C THR A 76 -6.42 3.67 10.85
N PRO A 77 -6.26 2.36 11.12
CA PRO A 77 -6.70 1.33 10.18
C PRO A 77 -8.24 1.28 10.09
N THR A 78 -8.73 0.80 8.95
CA THR A 78 -10.15 0.55 8.71
C THR A 78 -10.33 -0.85 8.17
N GLU A 79 -11.57 -1.27 7.91
CA GLU A 79 -11.84 -2.58 7.31
C GLU A 79 -11.18 -2.73 5.93
N GLN A 80 -11.02 -1.62 5.20
CA GLN A 80 -10.47 -1.63 3.86
C GLN A 80 -8.99 -1.26 3.82
N VAL A 81 -8.44 -0.75 4.94
CA VAL A 81 -7.06 -0.25 5.01
C VAL A 81 -6.32 -0.96 6.13
N GLU A 82 -5.33 -1.75 5.74
CA GLU A 82 -4.44 -2.44 6.67
C GLU A 82 -3.13 -1.66 6.80
N LEU A 83 -2.63 -1.52 8.02
CA LEU A 83 -1.38 -0.83 8.32
C LEU A 83 -0.39 -1.84 8.89
N ILE A 84 0.73 -2.02 8.19
CA ILE A 84 1.77 -2.98 8.57
C ILE A 84 3.02 -2.22 9.00
N ASP A 85 3.33 -2.25 10.28
CA ASP A 85 4.53 -1.62 10.83
C ASP A 85 5.65 -2.63 10.87
N LEU A 86 6.71 -2.41 10.09
CA LEU A 86 7.85 -3.33 10.02
C LEU A 86 8.55 -3.47 11.36
N ASN A 87 8.57 -2.43 12.19
CA ASN A 87 9.18 -2.53 13.51
C ASN A 87 8.49 -3.55 14.39
N GLN A 88 7.20 -3.77 14.21
CA GLN A 88 6.46 -4.76 14.98
C GLN A 88 6.65 -6.18 14.48
N LEU A 89 6.94 -6.33 13.18
CA LEU A 89 7.18 -7.65 12.60
C LEU A 89 8.51 -8.26 13.05
N TYR A 90 9.49 -7.41 13.41
CA TYR A 90 10.84 -7.86 13.75
C TYR A 90 11.14 -7.74 15.25
N LYS A 91 10.12 -7.71 16.07
CA LYS A 91 10.32 -7.76 17.52
C LYS A 91 10.61 -9.15 18.00
#